data_450abe1f9c8c4aeec5819b85d16b233d
#
_entry.id   450abe1f9c8c4aeec5819b85d16b233d
#
_cell.length_a   1.000
_cell.length_b   1.000
_cell.length_c   1.000
_cell.angle_alpha   90.00
_cell.angle_beta   90.00
_cell.angle_gamma   90.00
#
_symmetry.space_group_name_H-M   'P 1'
#
loop_
_entity.id
_entity.type
_entity.pdbx_description
1 polymer ?
#
loop_
_entity_poly.entity_id
_entity_poly.type
_entity_poly.pdbx_seq_one_letter_code
_entity_poly.pdbx_strand_id
1 'polypeptide(L)'
;WNTANNILAKAKREGKEVAMGDRYDVMMGGPLTYGSVGHNWANAQNTPMRRYKSNVHNGGACTPAIMHWPAGLRAKSGSITDQRGHVIDMMATCIELAGAKYPEELSGNKIDPHESKSLVPVIEGKSVSRDHPYLFNHAGTHAVVKGDYKIVREGKRPWALYNLAKNRTETINLASKNPEIITDLEKIWEGRWGKRK
;
A
#
# COMPACT_ATOMS: atom_id res chain seq x y z
N TRP A 1 -0.73 3.74 -16.13
CA TRP A 1 -0.93 2.95 -17.37
C TRP A 1 -1.03 3.85 -18.61
N ASN A 2 -1.60 5.05 -18.49
CA ASN A 2 -1.60 6.01 -19.59
C ASN A 2 -0.23 6.68 -19.83
N THR A 3 0.68 6.64 -18.87
CA THR A 3 1.94 7.39 -18.97
C THR A 3 2.83 6.87 -20.10
N ALA A 4 2.99 5.57 -20.24
CA ALA A 4 3.78 4.98 -21.32
C ALA A 4 3.19 5.32 -22.69
N ASN A 5 1.85 5.17 -22.83
CA ASN A 5 1.15 5.50 -24.07
C ASN A 5 1.24 7.00 -24.39
N ASN A 6 1.17 7.88 -23.38
CA ASN A 6 1.31 9.31 -23.55
C ASN A 6 2.74 9.70 -23.99
N ILE A 7 3.76 9.07 -23.41
CA ILE A 7 5.16 9.28 -23.80
C ILE A 7 5.40 8.83 -25.25
N LEU A 8 4.91 7.65 -25.61
CA LEU A 8 4.98 7.12 -26.97
C LEU A 8 4.24 8.02 -27.97
N ALA A 9 3.02 8.46 -27.63
CA ALA A 9 2.23 9.32 -28.51
C ALA A 9 2.90 10.71 -28.69
N LYS A 10 3.50 11.26 -27.64
CA LYS A 10 4.28 12.50 -27.71
C LYS A 10 5.52 12.32 -28.59
N ALA A 11 6.31 11.29 -28.32
CA ALA A 11 7.53 11.02 -29.08
C ALA A 11 7.23 10.79 -30.57
N LYS A 12 6.18 10.03 -30.88
CA LYS A 12 5.74 9.82 -32.27
C LYS A 12 5.36 11.12 -32.97
N ARG A 13 4.68 12.04 -32.26
CA ARG A 13 4.36 13.39 -32.82
C ARG A 13 5.61 14.22 -33.06
N GLU A 14 6.64 14.03 -32.26
CA GLU A 14 7.92 14.75 -32.39
C GLU A 14 8.91 14.05 -33.33
N GLY A 15 8.50 12.97 -34.01
CA GLY A 15 9.37 12.18 -34.89
C GLY A 15 10.50 11.45 -34.16
N LYS A 16 10.34 11.18 -32.86
CA LYS A 16 11.35 10.53 -32.02
C LYS A 16 10.97 9.09 -31.74
N GLU A 17 11.95 8.20 -31.74
CA GLU A 17 11.81 6.82 -31.28
C GLU A 17 12.14 6.73 -29.79
N VAL A 18 11.30 6.03 -29.02
CA VAL A 18 11.52 5.76 -27.59
C VAL A 18 11.82 4.29 -27.40
N ALA A 19 12.95 3.98 -26.78
CA ALA A 19 13.28 2.64 -26.36
C ALA A 19 12.42 2.24 -25.15
N MET A 20 11.65 1.17 -25.28
CA MET A 20 10.71 0.68 -24.27
C MET A 20 11.20 -0.62 -23.64
N GLY A 21 10.90 -0.78 -22.36
CA GLY A 21 11.16 -2.02 -21.63
C GLY A 21 12.57 -2.13 -21.06
N ASP A 22 13.04 -3.35 -20.91
CA ASP A 22 14.32 -3.76 -20.34
C ASP A 22 15.32 -4.22 -21.40
N ARG A 23 15.46 -3.42 -22.44
CA ARG A 23 16.38 -3.72 -23.55
C ARG A 23 17.84 -3.70 -23.08
N TYR A 24 18.57 -4.78 -23.37
CA TYR A 24 19.99 -4.92 -23.01
C TYR A 24 20.93 -4.03 -23.83
N ASP A 25 20.49 -3.63 -25.01
CA ASP A 25 21.25 -2.81 -25.98
C ASP A 25 21.10 -1.31 -25.75
N VAL A 26 20.27 -0.89 -24.79
CA VAL A 26 19.99 0.52 -24.48
C VAL A 26 20.15 0.80 -23.01
N MET A 27 21.03 1.73 -22.66
CA MET A 27 21.15 2.23 -21.30
C MET A 27 19.87 2.99 -20.91
N MET A 28 19.11 2.45 -19.95
CA MET A 28 17.91 3.09 -19.44
C MET A 28 18.23 4.35 -18.62
N GLY A 29 17.29 5.31 -18.61
CA GLY A 29 17.41 6.59 -17.87
C GLY A 29 17.66 7.80 -18.77
N GLY A 30 17.90 7.62 -20.06
CA GLY A 30 17.99 8.72 -21.02
C GLY A 30 16.62 9.29 -21.38
N PRO A 31 16.56 10.49 -22.00
CA PRO A 31 15.31 11.20 -22.31
C PRO A 31 14.41 10.47 -23.31
N LEU A 32 14.96 9.54 -24.09
CA LEU A 32 14.24 8.73 -25.07
C LEU A 32 14.16 7.27 -24.65
N THR A 33 14.21 6.99 -23.34
CA THR A 33 14.05 5.65 -22.78
C THR A 33 12.90 5.60 -21.79
N TYR A 34 12.15 4.51 -21.79
CA TYR A 34 11.13 4.21 -20.80
C TYR A 34 11.35 2.79 -20.27
N GLY A 35 12.08 2.69 -19.18
CA GLY A 35 12.39 1.42 -18.54
C GLY A 35 11.17 0.77 -17.93
N SER A 36 11.01 -0.54 -18.12
CA SER A 36 9.97 -1.34 -17.47
C SER A 36 10.46 -2.77 -17.33
N VAL A 37 10.50 -3.27 -16.13
CA VAL A 37 10.94 -4.65 -15.83
C VAL A 37 9.92 -5.72 -16.24
N GLY A 38 8.71 -5.32 -16.67
CA GLY A 38 7.63 -6.27 -17.00
C GLY A 38 7.08 -7.02 -15.78
N HIS A 39 6.06 -7.84 -16.02
CA HIS A 39 5.32 -8.50 -14.94
C HIS A 39 6.13 -9.56 -14.19
N ASN A 40 6.93 -10.34 -14.91
CA ASN A 40 7.69 -11.44 -14.33
C ASN A 40 8.78 -10.94 -13.39
N TRP A 41 9.57 -9.98 -13.83
CA TRP A 41 10.61 -9.36 -13.02
C TRP A 41 10.01 -8.54 -11.86
N ALA A 42 8.90 -7.83 -12.08
CA ALA A 42 8.21 -7.13 -11.00
C ALA A 42 7.76 -8.09 -9.89
N ASN A 43 7.28 -9.28 -10.24
CA ASN A 43 6.93 -10.29 -9.25
C ASN A 43 8.17 -10.88 -8.57
N ALA A 44 9.24 -11.18 -9.32
CA ALA A 44 10.49 -11.70 -8.77
C ALA A 44 11.14 -10.74 -7.78
N GLN A 45 11.15 -9.44 -8.07
CA GLN A 45 11.70 -8.39 -7.19
C GLN A 45 10.93 -8.21 -5.88
N ASN A 46 9.67 -8.64 -5.82
CA ASN A 46 8.84 -8.59 -4.61
C ASN A 46 8.84 -9.91 -3.80
N THR A 47 9.63 -10.89 -4.23
CA THR A 47 9.76 -12.17 -3.53
C THR A 47 10.24 -11.94 -2.08
N PRO A 48 9.65 -12.65 -1.07
CA PRO A 48 8.66 -13.73 -1.19
C PRO A 48 7.20 -13.25 -1.19
N MET A 49 6.92 -11.96 -1.25
CA MET A 49 5.56 -11.43 -1.20
C MET A 49 4.82 -11.65 -2.52
N ARG A 50 3.53 -11.92 -2.42
CA ARG A 50 2.67 -12.16 -3.58
C ARG A 50 2.38 -10.88 -4.33
N ARG A 51 2.48 -10.92 -5.68
CA ARG A 51 2.19 -9.81 -6.60
C ARG A 51 3.18 -8.64 -6.47
N TYR A 52 2.82 -7.50 -7.01
CA TYR A 52 3.62 -6.29 -7.15
C TYR A 52 2.71 -5.07 -7.28
N LYS A 53 3.27 -3.89 -7.49
CA LYS A 53 2.57 -2.60 -7.68
C LYS A 53 1.23 -2.75 -8.43
N SER A 54 0.24 -1.98 -8.04
CA SER A 54 -1.15 -1.98 -8.51
C SER A 54 -1.99 -3.17 -8.03
N ASN A 55 -1.45 -4.04 -7.20
CA ASN A 55 -2.19 -5.11 -6.52
C ASN A 55 -2.31 -4.81 -5.03
N VAL A 56 -3.36 -5.34 -4.42
CA VAL A 56 -3.57 -5.22 -2.97
C VAL A 56 -3.05 -6.41 -2.17
N HIS A 57 -2.46 -7.40 -2.83
CA HIS A 57 -1.63 -8.40 -2.17
C HIS A 57 -0.37 -7.77 -1.56
N ASN A 58 0.26 -8.45 -0.63
CA ASN A 58 1.37 -7.87 0.14
C ASN A 58 2.55 -7.40 -0.72
N GLY A 59 2.84 -8.04 -1.86
CA GLY A 59 3.87 -7.56 -2.79
C GLY A 59 3.54 -6.22 -3.45
N GLY A 60 2.27 -5.82 -3.48
CA GLY A 60 1.86 -4.50 -3.99
C GLY A 60 1.45 -3.50 -2.91
N ALA A 61 1.02 -3.97 -1.74
CA ALA A 61 0.48 -3.13 -0.66
C ALA A 61 1.45 -2.91 0.51
N CYS A 62 2.42 -3.81 0.71
CA CYS A 62 3.39 -3.69 1.79
C CYS A 62 4.75 -3.26 1.25
N THR A 63 5.36 -2.29 1.91
CA THR A 63 6.73 -1.88 1.68
C THR A 63 7.45 -1.70 3.01
N PRO A 64 8.76 -1.97 3.10
CA PRO A 64 9.54 -1.64 4.28
C PRO A 64 9.52 -0.13 4.52
N ALA A 65 9.45 0.27 5.79
CA ALA A 65 9.66 1.64 6.22
C ALA A 65 10.95 1.72 7.04
N ILE A 66 11.77 2.72 6.75
CA ILE A 66 13.00 2.99 7.50
C ILE A 66 12.87 4.37 8.13
N MET A 67 13.11 4.44 9.43
CA MET A 67 13.13 5.70 10.17
C MET A 67 14.54 5.99 10.66
N HIS A 68 15.04 7.15 10.30
CA HIS A 68 16.34 7.66 10.76
C HIS A 68 16.16 9.04 11.37
N TRP A 69 16.32 9.13 12.69
CA TRP A 69 16.21 10.39 13.44
C TRP A 69 17.06 10.32 14.72
N PRO A 70 18.37 10.53 14.61
CA PRO A 70 19.29 10.36 15.72
C PRO A 70 18.95 11.16 16.98
N ALA A 71 18.43 12.37 16.81
CA ALA A 71 18.09 13.25 17.94
C ALA A 71 16.77 12.89 18.66
N GLY A 72 15.85 12.19 17.98
CA GLY A 72 14.50 11.96 18.52
C GLY A 72 14.06 10.51 18.62
N LEU A 73 14.75 9.59 17.93
CA LEU A 73 14.39 8.18 17.97
C LEU A 73 14.79 7.59 19.33
N ARG A 74 13.82 7.11 20.10
CA ARG A 74 14.02 6.48 21.40
C ARG A 74 14.11 4.96 21.32
N ALA A 75 13.61 4.36 20.24
CA ALA A 75 13.82 2.95 19.99
C ALA A 75 15.30 2.63 19.81
N LYS A 76 15.69 1.40 20.17
CA LYS A 76 17.09 0.95 20.04
C LYS A 76 17.55 1.08 18.59
N SER A 77 18.67 1.72 18.37
CA SER A 77 19.28 1.84 17.04
C SER A 77 19.51 0.46 16.40
N GLY A 78 19.20 0.34 15.10
CA GLY A 78 19.29 -0.92 14.37
C GLY A 78 18.20 -1.94 14.72
N SER A 79 17.18 -1.57 15.52
CA SER A 79 16.06 -2.46 15.80
C SER A 79 15.13 -2.60 14.58
N ILE A 80 14.51 -3.77 14.46
CA ILE A 80 13.48 -4.07 13.48
C ILE A 80 12.19 -4.35 14.25
N THR A 81 11.07 -3.86 13.75
CA THR A 81 9.75 -4.11 14.32
C THR A 81 8.77 -4.60 13.25
N ASP A 82 7.87 -5.49 13.63
CA ASP A 82 6.75 -5.95 12.79
C ASP A 82 5.51 -5.05 12.91
N GLN A 83 5.66 -3.88 13.57
CA GLN A 83 4.58 -2.90 13.67
C GLN A 83 4.11 -2.49 12.29
N ARG A 84 2.83 -2.70 12.03
CA ARG A 84 2.20 -2.26 10.79
C ARG A 84 1.86 -0.78 10.89
N GLY A 85 2.17 -0.04 9.83
CA GLY A 85 1.74 1.33 9.61
C GLY A 85 1.03 1.46 8.25
N HIS A 86 0.46 2.62 8.00
CA HIS A 86 -0.11 3.00 6.72
C HIS A 86 0.45 4.35 6.30
N VAL A 87 0.49 4.65 5.01
CA VAL A 87 1.03 5.93 4.51
C VAL A 87 0.32 7.14 5.12
N ILE A 88 -0.99 7.04 5.44
CA ILE A 88 -1.72 8.11 6.12
C ILE A 88 -1.19 8.40 7.53
N ASP A 89 -0.57 7.43 8.19
CA ASP A 89 -0.06 7.57 9.56
C ASP A 89 1.13 8.54 9.65
N MET A 90 1.80 8.77 8.52
CA MET A 90 2.88 9.78 8.44
C MET A 90 2.37 11.17 8.80
N MET A 91 1.18 11.56 8.33
CA MET A 91 0.59 12.87 8.66
C MET A 91 0.31 12.99 10.15
N ALA A 92 -0.36 12.02 10.77
CA ALA A 92 -0.63 12.05 12.20
C ALA A 92 0.65 12.07 13.03
N THR A 93 1.67 11.34 12.60
CA THR A 93 2.99 11.33 13.26
C THR A 93 3.67 12.71 13.19
N CYS A 94 3.66 13.35 12.03
CA CYS A 94 4.23 14.69 11.87
C CYS A 94 3.47 15.73 12.69
N ILE A 95 2.14 15.67 12.73
CA ILE A 95 1.30 16.58 13.53
C ILE A 95 1.63 16.46 15.00
N GLU A 96 1.72 15.23 15.54
CA GLU A 96 2.04 14.99 16.93
C GLU A 96 3.46 15.45 17.29
N LEU A 97 4.46 15.12 16.46
CA LEU A 97 5.85 15.55 16.66
C LEU A 97 6.02 17.08 16.62
N ALA A 98 5.21 17.75 15.82
CA ALA A 98 5.20 19.22 15.73
C ALA A 98 4.41 19.89 16.87
N GLY A 99 3.71 19.15 17.72
CA GLY A 99 2.78 19.69 18.70
C GLY A 99 1.61 20.46 18.07
N ALA A 100 1.30 20.17 16.80
CA ALA A 100 0.25 20.81 16.04
C ALA A 100 -1.10 20.13 16.27
N LYS A 101 -2.17 20.80 15.82
CA LYS A 101 -3.53 20.22 15.80
C LYS A 101 -4.02 20.12 14.37
N TYR A 102 -4.67 19.01 14.06
CA TYR A 102 -5.37 18.86 12.79
C TYR A 102 -6.56 19.82 12.76
N PRO A 103 -6.70 20.66 11.74
CA PRO A 103 -7.77 21.65 11.72
C PRO A 103 -9.13 21.00 11.44
N GLU A 104 -10.19 21.52 12.06
CA GLU A 104 -11.56 21.11 11.76
C GLU A 104 -12.14 21.88 10.57
N GLU A 105 -11.55 23.03 10.26
CA GLU A 105 -11.96 23.92 9.18
C GLU A 105 -10.75 24.57 8.51
N LEU A 106 -10.81 24.77 7.21
CA LEU A 106 -9.83 25.53 6.42
C LEU A 106 -10.54 26.43 5.42
N SER A 107 -10.30 27.75 5.51
CA SER A 107 -10.86 28.75 4.61
C SER A 107 -12.41 28.67 4.51
N GLY A 108 -13.10 28.48 5.62
CA GLY A 108 -14.55 28.38 5.69
C GLY A 108 -15.14 27.02 5.29
N ASN A 109 -14.30 26.04 4.98
CA ASN A 109 -14.74 24.71 4.61
C ASN A 109 -14.42 23.71 5.72
N LYS A 110 -15.40 22.91 6.11
CA LYS A 110 -15.22 21.82 7.07
C LYS A 110 -14.30 20.76 6.48
N ILE A 111 -13.37 20.30 7.29
CA ILE A 111 -12.42 19.22 6.92
C ILE A 111 -12.88 17.91 7.56
N ASP A 112 -12.85 16.83 6.78
CA ASP A 112 -13.13 15.50 7.30
C ASP A 112 -12.03 15.06 8.28
N PRO A 113 -12.41 14.40 9.40
CA PRO A 113 -11.44 13.82 10.32
C PRO A 113 -10.51 12.82 9.62
N HIS A 114 -9.24 12.86 9.96
CA HIS A 114 -8.30 11.87 9.45
C HIS A 114 -8.45 10.50 10.15
N GLU A 115 -8.29 9.42 9.41
CA GLU A 115 -8.32 8.03 9.92
C GLU A 115 -6.92 7.53 10.34
N SER A 116 -5.92 8.40 10.34
CA SER A 116 -4.53 8.07 10.62
C SER A 116 -4.26 7.88 12.11
N LYS A 117 -3.28 7.03 12.44
CA LYS A 117 -2.74 6.82 13.79
C LYS A 117 -1.30 7.29 13.81
N SER A 118 -0.93 8.05 14.82
CA SER A 118 0.47 8.43 14.99
C SER A 118 1.36 7.23 15.31
N LEU A 119 2.53 7.21 14.71
CA LEU A 119 3.59 6.23 14.97
C LEU A 119 4.62 6.72 16.00
N VAL A 120 4.37 7.82 16.70
CA VAL A 120 5.24 8.31 17.78
C VAL A 120 5.53 7.23 18.83
N PRO A 121 4.55 6.42 19.29
CA PRO A 121 4.87 5.32 20.20
C PRO A 121 5.87 4.32 19.61
N VAL A 122 5.85 4.07 18.30
CA VAL A 122 6.85 3.20 17.63
C VAL A 122 8.23 3.83 17.66
N ILE A 123 8.32 5.15 17.47
CA ILE A 123 9.56 5.93 17.61
C ILE A 123 10.13 5.80 19.05
N GLU A 124 9.26 5.67 20.02
CA GLU A 124 9.60 5.47 21.43
C GLU A 124 9.90 4.00 21.80
N GLY A 125 9.83 3.08 20.83
CA GLY A 125 10.05 1.64 21.08
C GLY A 125 8.84 0.89 21.63
N LYS A 126 7.65 1.48 21.53
CA LYS A 126 6.36 0.89 21.93
C LYS A 126 5.59 0.38 20.72
N SER A 127 4.46 -0.28 20.95
CA SER A 127 3.52 -0.69 19.88
C SER A 127 2.34 0.28 19.76
N VAL A 128 1.73 0.30 18.58
CA VAL A 128 0.49 1.03 18.30
C VAL A 128 -0.61 0.04 17.98
N SER A 129 -1.73 0.12 18.72
CA SER A 129 -2.96 -0.58 18.36
C SER A 129 -3.78 0.26 17.38
N ARG A 130 -4.29 -0.39 16.33
CA ARG A 130 -5.19 0.24 15.38
C ARG A 130 -6.59 -0.35 15.52
N ASP A 131 -7.55 0.50 15.88
CA ASP A 131 -8.95 0.11 16.06
C ASP A 131 -9.67 -0.02 14.71
N HIS A 132 -9.18 0.70 13.69
CA HIS A 132 -9.74 0.69 12.34
C HIS A 132 -8.98 -0.26 11.41
N PRO A 133 -9.68 -1.02 10.58
CA PRO A 133 -9.05 -1.90 9.60
C PRO A 133 -8.32 -1.08 8.53
N TYR A 134 -7.30 -1.69 7.91
CA TYR A 134 -6.73 -1.15 6.67
C TYR A 134 -7.63 -1.54 5.50
N LEU A 135 -7.98 -0.57 4.69
CA LEU A 135 -8.89 -0.73 3.57
C LEU A 135 -8.18 -0.34 2.27
N PHE A 136 -8.24 -1.23 1.28
CA PHE A 136 -7.60 -1.01 -0.01
C PHE A 136 -8.61 -1.17 -1.14
N ASN A 137 -8.63 -0.20 -2.06
CA ASN A 137 -9.43 -0.24 -3.27
C ASN A 137 -8.62 0.40 -4.40
N HIS A 138 -8.05 -0.40 -5.28
CA HIS A 138 -7.20 0.09 -6.36
C HIS A 138 -7.29 -0.80 -7.60
N ALA A 139 -7.48 -0.19 -8.77
CA ALA A 139 -7.43 -0.84 -10.08
C ALA A 139 -8.24 -2.16 -10.18
N GLY A 140 -9.43 -2.20 -9.57
CA GLY A 140 -10.29 -3.39 -9.54
C GLY A 140 -9.84 -4.46 -8.56
N THR A 141 -8.87 -4.18 -7.70
CA THR A 141 -8.45 -5.05 -6.62
C THR A 141 -8.83 -4.44 -5.27
N HIS A 142 -9.27 -5.27 -4.34
CA HIS A 142 -9.84 -4.84 -3.07
C HIS A 142 -9.27 -5.67 -1.93
N ALA A 143 -9.00 -5.04 -0.79
CA ALA A 143 -8.63 -5.77 0.42
C ALA A 143 -9.09 -5.07 1.70
N VAL A 144 -9.29 -5.89 2.73
CA VAL A 144 -9.49 -5.47 4.12
C VAL A 144 -8.51 -6.22 4.99
N VAL A 145 -7.78 -5.50 5.85
CA VAL A 145 -6.90 -6.09 6.86
C VAL A 145 -7.39 -5.67 8.24
N LYS A 146 -7.74 -6.65 9.07
CA LYS A 146 -8.15 -6.42 10.47
C LYS A 146 -7.49 -7.47 11.35
N GLY A 147 -6.69 -7.01 12.31
CA GLY A 147 -5.85 -7.91 13.10
C GLY A 147 -4.92 -8.72 12.19
N ASP A 148 -4.93 -10.03 12.37
CA ASP A 148 -4.11 -10.95 11.58
C ASP A 148 -4.75 -11.39 10.26
N TYR A 149 -6.01 -11.09 10.04
CA TYR A 149 -6.73 -11.55 8.87
C TYR A 149 -6.77 -10.49 7.77
N LYS A 150 -6.63 -10.98 6.55
CA LYS A 150 -6.76 -10.18 5.33
C LYS A 150 -7.65 -10.90 4.34
N ILE A 151 -8.67 -10.19 3.84
CA ILE A 151 -9.38 -10.63 2.63
C ILE A 151 -8.90 -9.86 1.41
N VAL A 152 -8.85 -10.54 0.28
CA VAL A 152 -8.46 -9.96 -1.01
C VAL A 152 -9.43 -10.41 -2.09
N ARG A 153 -9.83 -9.47 -2.96
CA ARG A 153 -10.62 -9.76 -4.16
C ARG A 153 -9.99 -9.09 -5.38
N GLU A 154 -9.73 -9.88 -6.42
CA GLU A 154 -9.25 -9.41 -7.71
C GLU A 154 -10.41 -9.40 -8.72
N GLY A 155 -10.83 -8.22 -9.16
CA GLY A 155 -11.96 -8.08 -10.08
C GLY A 155 -13.26 -8.63 -9.49
N LYS A 156 -13.92 -9.52 -10.26
CA LYS A 156 -15.19 -10.18 -9.88
C LYS A 156 -14.99 -11.56 -9.21
N ARG A 157 -13.75 -11.94 -8.91
CA ARG A 157 -13.46 -13.22 -8.23
C ARG A 157 -14.01 -13.23 -6.82
N PRO A 158 -14.27 -14.42 -6.23
CA PRO A 158 -14.61 -14.51 -4.81
C PRO A 158 -13.48 -13.99 -3.93
N TRP A 159 -13.81 -13.59 -2.70
CA TRP A 159 -12.82 -13.21 -1.71
C TRP A 159 -11.91 -14.38 -1.35
N ALA A 160 -10.63 -14.14 -1.32
CA ALA A 160 -9.64 -15.01 -0.69
C ALA A 160 -9.36 -14.50 0.73
N LEU A 161 -9.06 -15.41 1.66
CA LEU A 161 -8.75 -15.11 3.06
C LEU A 161 -7.35 -15.60 3.41
N TYR A 162 -6.58 -14.75 4.07
CA TYR A 162 -5.22 -15.05 4.54
C TYR A 162 -5.07 -14.69 6.02
N ASN A 163 -4.28 -15.48 6.75
CA ASN A 163 -3.80 -15.12 8.07
C ASN A 163 -2.35 -14.61 7.95
N LEU A 164 -2.15 -13.31 8.07
CA LEU A 164 -0.86 -12.65 7.81
C LEU A 164 0.19 -12.94 8.89
N ALA A 165 -0.20 -13.31 10.11
CA ALA A 165 0.74 -13.72 11.15
C ALA A 165 1.38 -15.07 10.85
N LYS A 166 0.63 -15.98 10.20
CA LYS A 166 1.08 -17.33 9.86
C LYS A 166 1.53 -17.47 8.41
N ASN A 167 1.01 -16.63 7.52
CA ASN A 167 1.24 -16.70 6.08
C ASN A 167 1.29 -15.28 5.47
N ARG A 168 2.37 -14.56 5.75
CA ARG A 168 2.59 -13.20 5.24
C ARG A 168 2.74 -13.14 3.72
N THR A 169 3.07 -14.27 3.09
CA THR A 169 3.24 -14.42 1.64
C THR A 169 1.94 -14.69 0.88
N GLU A 170 0.82 -14.87 1.61
CA GLU A 170 -0.52 -15.06 1.02
C GLU A 170 -0.60 -16.27 0.07
N THR A 171 0.06 -17.36 0.43
CA THR A 171 0.08 -18.61 -0.37
C THR A 171 -1.03 -19.60 0.03
N ILE A 172 -1.55 -19.50 1.27
CA ILE A 172 -2.56 -20.41 1.82
C ILE A 172 -3.88 -19.68 1.96
N ASN A 173 -4.81 -19.95 1.04
CA ASN A 173 -6.16 -19.39 1.10
C ASN A 173 -7.03 -20.17 2.11
N LEU A 174 -7.56 -19.46 3.10
CA LEU A 174 -8.38 -20.01 4.18
C LEU A 174 -9.89 -19.80 3.96
N ALA A 175 -10.31 -19.29 2.82
CA ALA A 175 -11.69 -18.87 2.55
C ALA A 175 -12.71 -19.98 2.80
N SER A 176 -12.43 -21.19 2.34
CA SER A 176 -13.36 -22.33 2.50
C SER A 176 -13.50 -22.83 3.94
N LYS A 177 -12.50 -22.51 4.79
CA LYS A 177 -12.48 -22.97 6.19
C LYS A 177 -13.05 -21.96 7.18
N ASN A 178 -13.17 -20.68 6.76
CA ASN A 178 -13.57 -19.59 7.66
C ASN A 178 -14.48 -18.59 6.91
N PRO A 179 -15.64 -18.99 6.41
CA PRO A 179 -16.54 -18.13 5.65
C PRO A 179 -17.12 -17.00 6.49
N GLU A 180 -17.24 -17.17 7.79
CA GLU A 180 -17.71 -16.18 8.74
C GLU A 180 -16.78 -14.94 8.80
N ILE A 181 -15.46 -15.18 8.78
CA ILE A 181 -14.46 -14.10 8.79
C ILE A 181 -14.55 -13.30 7.49
N ILE A 182 -14.76 -13.96 6.35
CA ILE A 182 -14.96 -13.28 5.08
C ILE A 182 -16.19 -12.37 5.15
N THR A 183 -17.32 -12.90 5.63
CA THR A 183 -18.58 -12.16 5.73
C THR A 183 -18.40 -10.89 6.58
N ASP A 184 -17.70 -10.99 7.70
CA ASP A 184 -17.50 -9.85 8.59
C ASP A 184 -16.57 -8.79 7.98
N LEU A 185 -15.49 -9.21 7.31
CA LEU A 185 -14.57 -8.28 6.67
C LEU A 185 -15.16 -7.68 5.38
N GLU A 186 -15.96 -8.43 4.64
CA GLU A 186 -16.69 -7.94 3.46
C GLU A 186 -17.69 -6.84 3.84
N LYS A 187 -18.45 -7.01 4.93
CA LYS A 187 -19.35 -5.96 5.45
C LYS A 187 -18.61 -4.64 5.72
N ILE A 188 -17.37 -4.72 6.23
CA ILE A 188 -16.53 -3.53 6.45
C ILE A 188 -16.20 -2.85 5.13
N TRP A 189 -15.81 -3.63 4.12
CA TRP A 189 -15.51 -3.10 2.78
C TRP A 189 -16.74 -2.47 2.14
N GLU A 190 -17.88 -3.14 2.20
CA GLU A 190 -19.15 -2.66 1.66
C GLU A 190 -19.64 -1.39 2.35
N GLY A 191 -19.47 -1.30 3.67
CA GLY A 191 -19.81 -0.10 4.43
C GLY A 191 -19.05 1.14 3.95
N ARG A 192 -17.82 0.98 3.44
CA ARG A 192 -17.00 2.09 2.93
C ARG A 192 -17.28 2.41 1.46
N TRP A 193 -17.48 1.40 0.60
CA TRP A 193 -17.56 1.59 -0.85
C TRP A 193 -18.82 1.01 -1.51
N GLY A 194 -19.56 0.13 -0.86
CA GLY A 194 -20.72 -0.56 -1.44
C GLY A 194 -21.89 0.36 -1.84
N LYS A 195 -21.96 1.57 -1.27
CA LYS A 195 -23.02 2.56 -1.56
C LYS A 195 -22.68 3.53 -2.70
N ARG A 196 -21.51 3.42 -3.30
CA ARG A 196 -21.14 4.23 -4.48
C ARG A 196 -21.55 3.47 -5.75
N LYS A 197 -22.82 3.64 -6.13
CA LYS A 197 -23.30 3.30 -7.47
C LYS A 197 -22.98 4.44 -8.44
#